data_950c053517776e58cb50ef67bbcbd8c8
#
_entry.id   950c053517776e58cb50ef67bbcbd8c8
#
_cell.length_a   1.000
_cell.length_b   1.000
_cell.length_c   1.000
_cell.angle_alpha   90.00
_cell.angle_beta   90.00
_cell.angle_gamma   90.00
#
_symmetry.space_group_name_H-M   'P 1'
#
loop_
_entity.id
_entity.type
_entity.pdbx_description
1 polymer ?
#
loop_
_entity_poly.entity_id
_entity_poly.type
_entity_poly.pdbx_seq_one_letter_code
_entity_poly.pdbx_strand_id
1 'polypeptide(L)'
;MAEEKHKDHRDLGQELDLFSFHEIAPGSPFWHGKGMIIWRELEKYMREKLDKSGYQEVSTPVLVKRELFEKSGHLAHYKDNMFWFKNPVDENEILALKPMNCPESTLIYSSRIRSYRDLPLRLSE
;
A
#
# COMPACT_ATOMS: atom_id res chain seq x y z
N MET A 1 13.33 39.34 12.68
CA MET A 1 12.79 38.94 11.37
C MET A 1 12.20 37.56 11.59
N ALA A 2 10.88 37.37 11.40
CA ALA A 2 10.26 36.09 11.50
C ALA A 2 10.79 35.22 10.32
N GLU A 3 11.36 34.05 10.60
CA GLU A 3 11.68 33.08 9.57
C GLU A 3 10.40 32.77 8.81
N GLU A 4 10.35 33.06 7.52
CA GLU A 4 9.27 32.61 6.65
C GLU A 4 9.27 31.08 6.69
N LYS A 5 8.29 30.52 7.38
CA LYS A 5 8.10 29.07 7.43
C LYS A 5 7.81 28.60 6.00
N HIS A 6 8.76 27.92 5.37
CA HIS A 6 8.56 27.35 4.04
C HIS A 6 7.34 26.41 4.07
N LYS A 7 6.32 26.75 3.28
CA LYS A 7 5.14 25.90 3.10
C LYS A 7 5.55 24.63 2.40
N ASP A 8 5.16 23.49 2.97
CA ASP A 8 5.36 22.21 2.33
C ASP A 8 4.12 21.75 1.54
N HIS A 9 4.20 20.55 0.96
CA HIS A 9 3.10 19.98 0.17
C HIS A 9 1.79 19.83 0.95
N ARG A 10 1.84 19.68 2.28
CA ARG A 10 0.64 19.56 3.13
C ARG A 10 -0.08 20.90 3.25
N ASP A 11 0.67 21.98 3.39
CA ASP A 11 0.12 23.33 3.46
C ASP A 11 -0.46 23.75 2.09
N LEU A 12 0.34 23.55 1.03
CA LEU A 12 -0.07 23.88 -0.34
C LEU A 12 -1.26 23.03 -0.82
N GLY A 13 -1.30 21.75 -0.45
CA GLY A 13 -2.41 20.88 -0.83
C GLY A 13 -3.74 21.31 -0.26
N GLN A 14 -3.76 21.77 1.00
CA GLN A 14 -4.96 22.28 1.63
C GLN A 14 -5.36 23.66 1.06
N GLU A 15 -4.40 24.56 0.87
CA GLU A 15 -4.65 25.88 0.27
C GLU A 15 -5.23 25.81 -1.15
N LEU A 16 -4.77 24.85 -1.94
CA LEU A 16 -5.22 24.61 -3.32
C LEU A 16 -6.49 23.74 -3.40
N ASP A 17 -7.05 23.37 -2.26
CA ASP A 17 -8.24 22.50 -2.19
C ASP A 17 -8.01 21.12 -2.85
N LEU A 18 -6.82 20.54 -2.66
CA LEU A 18 -6.47 19.21 -3.17
C LEU A 18 -6.90 18.11 -2.20
N PHE A 19 -6.77 18.37 -0.91
CA PHE A 19 -7.15 17.45 0.18
C PHE A 19 -7.36 18.21 1.49
N SER A 20 -7.99 17.55 2.46
CA SER A 20 -8.14 18.02 3.83
C SER A 20 -7.76 16.94 4.84
N PHE A 21 -7.48 17.33 6.08
CA PHE A 21 -7.26 16.42 7.20
C PHE A 21 -8.37 16.60 8.24
N HIS A 22 -8.81 15.49 8.83
CA HIS A 22 -9.86 15.46 9.84
C HIS A 22 -9.46 14.57 11.01
N GLU A 23 -9.88 14.95 12.22
CA GLU A 23 -9.56 14.20 13.44
C GLU A 23 -10.08 12.76 13.44
N ILE A 24 -11.15 12.48 12.68
CA ILE A 24 -11.72 11.16 12.56
C ILE A 24 -10.78 10.14 11.87
N ALA A 25 -9.80 10.64 11.10
CA ALA A 25 -8.81 9.80 10.41
C ALA A 25 -7.42 10.48 10.49
N PRO A 26 -6.78 10.45 11.67
CA PRO A 26 -5.52 11.14 11.88
C PRO A 26 -4.43 10.61 10.95
N GLY A 27 -3.73 11.54 10.31
CA GLY A 27 -2.65 11.21 9.36
C GLY A 27 -3.10 10.79 7.96
N SER A 28 -4.41 10.65 7.72
CA SER A 28 -4.96 10.24 6.42
C SER A 28 -5.63 11.42 5.71
N PRO A 29 -5.20 11.79 4.50
CA PRO A 29 -5.82 12.87 3.74
C PRO A 29 -7.16 12.42 3.12
N PHE A 30 -8.13 13.33 3.14
CA PHE A 30 -9.38 13.21 2.40
C PHE A 30 -9.19 13.93 1.06
N TRP A 31 -9.02 13.18 -0.01
CA TRP A 31 -8.76 13.72 -1.34
C TRP A 31 -9.99 14.38 -1.94
N HIS A 32 -9.85 15.64 -2.37
CA HIS A 32 -10.88 16.38 -3.06
C HIS A 32 -10.81 16.17 -4.58
N GLY A 33 -11.82 16.65 -5.31
CA GLY A 33 -11.89 16.44 -6.75
C GLY A 33 -10.66 16.93 -7.52
N LYS A 34 -10.09 18.07 -7.17
CA LYS A 34 -8.86 18.59 -7.77
C LYS A 34 -7.64 17.72 -7.46
N GLY A 35 -7.54 17.26 -6.22
CA GLY A 35 -6.47 16.36 -5.79
C GLY A 35 -6.54 15.02 -6.52
N MET A 36 -7.75 14.50 -6.75
CA MET A 36 -7.96 13.25 -7.49
C MET A 36 -7.53 13.33 -8.97
N ILE A 37 -7.49 14.52 -9.56
CA ILE A 37 -6.92 14.67 -10.92
C ILE A 37 -5.42 14.39 -10.87
N ILE A 38 -4.70 14.99 -9.92
CA ILE A 38 -3.26 14.76 -9.74
C ILE A 38 -2.98 13.29 -9.40
N TRP A 39 -3.76 12.71 -8.51
CA TRP A 39 -3.65 11.30 -8.14
C TRP A 39 -3.70 10.38 -9.35
N ARG A 40 -4.74 10.54 -10.20
CA ARG A 40 -4.94 9.71 -11.40
C ARG A 40 -3.81 9.88 -12.43
N GLU A 41 -3.29 11.10 -12.61
CA GLU A 41 -2.16 11.33 -13.50
C GLU A 41 -0.88 10.65 -13.01
N LEU A 42 -0.64 10.65 -11.69
CA LEU A 42 0.48 9.92 -11.09
C LEU A 42 0.34 8.41 -11.23
N GLU A 43 -0.85 7.86 -10.96
CA GLU A 43 -1.12 6.44 -11.18
C GLU A 43 -0.91 6.03 -12.64
N LYS A 44 -1.45 6.81 -13.57
CA LYS A 44 -1.28 6.59 -15.02
C LYS A 44 0.20 6.59 -15.40
N TYR A 45 0.95 7.60 -14.93
CA TYR A 45 2.37 7.71 -15.18
C TYR A 45 3.15 6.48 -14.67
N MET A 46 2.85 6.02 -13.46
CA MET A 46 3.50 4.84 -12.87
C MET A 46 3.17 3.58 -13.65
N ARG A 47 1.88 3.34 -13.99
CA ARG A 47 1.47 2.19 -14.83
C ARG A 47 2.19 2.17 -16.17
N GLU A 48 2.25 3.29 -16.87
CA GLU A 48 2.97 3.40 -18.16
C GLU A 48 4.47 3.06 -18.01
N LYS A 49 5.11 3.47 -16.92
CA LYS A 49 6.52 3.15 -16.64
C LYS A 49 6.72 1.66 -16.35
N LEU A 50 5.85 1.08 -15.55
CA LEU A 50 5.91 -0.33 -15.16
C LEU A 50 5.64 -1.23 -16.36
N ASP A 51 4.62 -0.94 -17.17
CA ASP A 51 4.30 -1.67 -18.40
C ASP A 51 5.46 -1.66 -19.39
N LYS A 52 6.06 -0.49 -19.63
CA LYS A 52 7.26 -0.35 -20.48
C LYS A 52 8.47 -1.11 -19.97
N SER A 53 8.52 -1.37 -18.67
CA SER A 53 9.59 -2.15 -18.01
C SER A 53 9.25 -3.65 -17.89
N GLY A 54 8.12 -4.08 -18.45
CA GLY A 54 7.67 -5.47 -18.47
C GLY A 54 7.17 -5.98 -17.12
N TYR A 55 6.70 -5.09 -16.25
CA TYR A 55 6.00 -5.48 -15.02
C TYR A 55 4.53 -5.79 -15.32
N GLN A 56 4.00 -6.75 -14.57
CA GLN A 56 2.59 -7.11 -14.56
C GLN A 56 1.94 -6.52 -13.30
N GLU A 57 0.92 -5.68 -13.48
CA GLU A 57 0.15 -5.16 -12.37
C GLU A 57 -0.67 -6.29 -11.75
N VAL A 58 -0.59 -6.40 -10.43
CA VAL A 58 -1.37 -7.35 -9.63
C VAL A 58 -2.08 -6.59 -8.51
N SER A 59 -3.08 -7.23 -7.93
CA SER A 59 -3.76 -6.71 -6.75
C SER A 59 -3.97 -7.85 -5.77
N THR A 60 -3.56 -7.66 -4.53
CA THR A 60 -3.68 -8.65 -3.48
C THR A 60 -4.57 -8.15 -2.34
N PRO A 61 -5.17 -9.04 -1.52
CA PRO A 61 -6.02 -8.63 -0.42
C PRO A 61 -5.31 -7.70 0.56
N VAL A 62 -6.01 -6.66 1.02
CA VAL A 62 -5.49 -5.75 2.05
C VAL A 62 -5.49 -6.40 3.42
N LEU A 63 -6.46 -7.31 3.64
CA LEU A 63 -6.69 -8.01 4.88
C LEU A 63 -6.31 -9.47 4.72
N VAL A 64 -5.35 -9.94 5.51
CA VAL A 64 -4.78 -11.28 5.42
C VAL A 64 -4.60 -11.91 6.80
N LYS A 65 -4.48 -13.24 6.84
CA LYS A 65 -4.23 -13.97 8.07
C LYS A 65 -2.82 -13.71 8.60
N ARG A 66 -2.70 -13.63 9.91
CA ARG A 66 -1.45 -13.41 10.63
C ARG A 66 -0.34 -14.40 10.25
N GLU A 67 -0.70 -15.66 9.96
CA GLU A 67 0.25 -16.71 9.62
C GLU A 67 1.13 -16.39 8.41
N LEU A 68 0.63 -15.57 7.47
CA LEU A 68 1.44 -15.13 6.34
C LEU A 68 2.64 -14.29 6.81
N PHE A 69 2.42 -13.40 7.76
CA PHE A 69 3.45 -12.52 8.30
C PHE A 69 4.41 -13.24 9.25
N GLU A 70 3.95 -14.30 9.91
CA GLU A 70 4.81 -15.21 10.68
C GLU A 70 5.79 -15.94 9.76
N LYS A 71 5.27 -16.57 8.70
CA LYS A 71 6.08 -17.32 7.72
C LYS A 71 7.07 -16.45 6.95
N SER A 72 6.71 -15.23 6.66
CA SER A 72 7.56 -14.29 5.92
C SER A 72 8.55 -13.52 6.82
N GLY A 73 8.49 -13.71 8.14
CA GLY A 73 9.36 -13.03 9.11
C GLY A 73 8.96 -11.58 9.44
N HIS A 74 7.93 -11.05 8.80
CA HIS A 74 7.48 -9.66 9.03
C HIS A 74 7.00 -9.44 10.46
N LEU A 75 6.40 -10.46 11.09
CA LEU A 75 5.94 -10.35 12.47
C LEU A 75 7.06 -10.02 13.44
N ALA A 76 8.25 -10.59 13.23
CA ALA A 76 9.39 -10.36 14.13
C ALA A 76 9.91 -8.91 14.09
N HIS A 77 9.74 -8.21 12.95
CA HIS A 77 10.30 -6.87 12.74
C HIS A 77 9.26 -5.75 12.79
N TYR A 78 8.00 -6.04 12.50
CA TYR A 78 6.95 -5.02 12.29
C TYR A 78 5.73 -5.19 13.19
N LYS A 79 5.76 -6.10 14.17
CA LYS A 79 4.61 -6.41 15.03
C LYS A 79 3.95 -5.16 15.62
N ASP A 80 4.75 -4.23 16.11
CA ASP A 80 4.27 -3.03 16.80
C ASP A 80 3.76 -1.94 15.85
N ASN A 81 4.02 -2.10 14.54
CA ASN A 81 3.63 -1.17 13.49
C ASN A 81 2.51 -1.74 12.59
N MET A 82 1.89 -2.85 12.99
CA MET A 82 0.83 -3.50 12.23
C MET A 82 -0.49 -3.43 12.97
N PHE A 83 -1.58 -3.26 12.22
CA PHE A 83 -2.94 -3.33 12.76
C PHE A 83 -3.43 -4.77 12.75
N TRP A 84 -3.74 -5.27 13.94
CA TRP A 84 -4.23 -6.63 14.17
C TRP A 84 -5.64 -6.59 14.75
N PHE A 85 -6.47 -7.53 14.35
CA PHE A 85 -7.79 -7.70 14.96
C PHE A 85 -8.27 -9.15 14.82
N LYS A 86 -9.17 -9.54 15.71
CA LYS A 86 -9.82 -10.86 15.64
C LYS A 86 -10.81 -10.88 14.48
N ASN A 87 -10.88 -12.01 13.78
CA ASN A 87 -11.93 -12.22 12.80
C ASN A 87 -13.30 -12.23 13.52
N PRO A 88 -14.27 -11.39 13.14
CA PRO A 88 -15.57 -11.36 13.78
C PRO A 88 -16.40 -12.65 13.57
N VAL A 89 -16.04 -13.48 12.60
CA VAL A 89 -16.70 -14.75 12.30
C VAL A 89 -16.03 -15.93 13.03
N ASP A 90 -14.71 -15.90 13.18
CA ASP A 90 -13.92 -16.91 13.88
C ASP A 90 -12.92 -16.22 14.83
N GLU A 91 -13.25 -16.17 16.10
CA GLU A 91 -12.45 -15.49 17.13
C GLU A 91 -11.04 -16.10 17.32
N ASN A 92 -10.80 -17.32 16.85
CA ASN A 92 -9.47 -17.95 16.90
C ASN A 92 -8.57 -17.44 15.77
N GLU A 93 -9.13 -16.84 14.75
CA GLU A 93 -8.40 -16.31 13.61
C GLU A 93 -8.02 -14.85 13.84
N ILE A 94 -6.73 -14.55 13.70
CA ILE A 94 -6.21 -13.18 13.75
C ILE A 94 -5.92 -12.71 12.34
N LEU A 95 -6.49 -11.57 11.99
CA LEU A 95 -6.28 -10.87 10.73
C LEU A 95 -5.39 -9.67 10.93
N ALA A 96 -4.72 -9.23 9.88
CA ALA A 96 -3.91 -8.04 9.86
C ALA A 96 -4.12 -7.23 8.58
N LEU A 97 -4.02 -5.92 8.67
CA LEU A 97 -3.82 -5.09 7.49
C LEU A 97 -2.38 -5.27 7.01
N LYS A 98 -2.21 -5.55 5.72
CA LYS A 98 -0.86 -5.76 5.16
C LYS A 98 -0.02 -4.48 5.29
N PRO A 99 1.18 -4.55 5.88
CA PRO A 99 2.10 -3.42 5.93
C PRO A 99 2.88 -3.24 4.62
N MET A 100 3.01 -4.31 3.85
CA MET A 100 3.74 -4.40 2.58
C MET A 100 3.12 -5.46 1.69
N ASN A 101 3.28 -5.32 0.37
CA ASN A 101 2.71 -6.23 -0.64
C ASN A 101 3.60 -7.48 -0.89
N CYS A 102 4.85 -7.47 -0.42
CA CYS A 102 5.82 -8.52 -0.73
C CYS A 102 5.40 -9.93 -0.31
N PRO A 103 4.84 -10.17 0.89
CA PRO A 103 4.43 -11.52 1.29
C PRO A 103 3.37 -12.13 0.38
N GLU A 104 2.40 -11.33 -0.05
CA GLU A 104 1.31 -11.76 -0.94
C GLU A 104 1.82 -12.07 -2.35
N SER A 105 2.81 -11.33 -2.83
CA SER A 105 3.46 -11.61 -4.12
C SER A 105 4.11 -12.99 -4.16
N THR A 106 4.61 -13.49 -3.02
CA THR A 106 5.14 -14.87 -2.92
C THR A 106 4.05 -15.92 -3.10
N LEU A 107 2.81 -15.64 -2.68
CA LEU A 107 1.66 -16.51 -2.90
C LEU A 107 1.28 -16.56 -4.39
N ILE A 108 1.33 -15.42 -5.08
CA ILE A 108 1.14 -15.38 -6.54
C ILE A 108 2.22 -16.22 -7.22
N TYR A 109 3.48 -16.09 -6.79
CA TYR A 109 4.56 -16.91 -7.33
C TYR A 109 4.30 -18.41 -7.15
N SER A 110 3.88 -18.82 -5.97
CA SER A 110 3.65 -20.24 -5.62
C SER A 110 2.31 -20.82 -6.10
N SER A 111 1.41 -19.98 -6.66
CA SER A 111 0.08 -20.41 -7.10
C SER A 111 0.08 -21.43 -8.24
N ARG A 112 1.21 -21.57 -8.95
CA ARG A 112 1.42 -22.56 -10.01
C ARG A 112 2.86 -23.02 -10.05
N ILE A 113 3.11 -24.19 -10.64
CA ILE A 113 4.47 -24.68 -10.91
C ILE A 113 5.11 -23.76 -11.95
N ARG A 114 6.33 -23.31 -11.67
CA ARG A 114 7.12 -22.45 -12.55
C ARG A 114 8.47 -23.08 -12.86
N SER A 115 8.93 -22.90 -14.07
CA SER A 115 10.30 -23.23 -14.48
C SER A 115 11.23 -22.05 -14.18
N TYR A 116 12.53 -22.33 -14.06
CA TYR A 116 13.55 -21.26 -14.03
C TYR A 116 13.51 -20.36 -15.28
N ARG A 117 12.95 -20.85 -16.38
CA ARG A 117 12.77 -20.08 -17.62
C ARG A 117 11.65 -19.04 -17.54
N ASP A 118 10.75 -19.17 -16.54
CA ASP A 118 9.68 -18.20 -16.29
C ASP A 118 10.16 -16.99 -15.46
N LEU A 119 11.44 -17.00 -15.06
CA LEU A 119 12.05 -15.96 -14.25
C LEU A 119 12.87 -14.99 -15.10
N PRO A 120 12.98 -13.72 -14.70
CA PRO A 120 12.39 -13.12 -13.49
C PRO A 120 10.88 -12.87 -13.63
N LEU A 121 10.12 -13.12 -12.57
CA LEU A 121 8.72 -12.70 -12.47
C LEU A 121 8.68 -11.26 -12.00
N ARG A 122 8.25 -10.35 -12.86
CA ARG A 122 8.16 -8.91 -12.56
C ARG A 122 6.72 -8.56 -12.22
N LEU A 123 6.45 -8.34 -10.95
CA LEU A 123 5.13 -7.96 -10.44
C LEU A 123 5.19 -6.57 -9.83
N SER A 124 4.10 -5.81 -9.97
CA SER A 124 3.91 -4.50 -9.36
C SER A 124 2.51 -4.41 -8.73
N GLU A 125 2.42 -3.73 -7.58
CA GLU A 125 1.17 -3.45 -6.87
C GLU A 125 1.22 -2.06 -6.26
#